data_69b70c48eb4272f305c1fb75caeff40f
#
_entry.id   69b70c48eb4272f305c1fb75caeff40f
#
_cell.length_a   1.000
_cell.length_b   1.000
_cell.length_c   1.000
_cell.angle_alpha   90.00
_cell.angle_beta   90.00
_cell.angle_gamma   90.00
#
_symmetry.space_group_name_H-M   'P 1'
#
loop_
_entity.id
_entity.type
_entity.pdbx_description
1 polymer ?
#
loop_
_entity_poly.entity_id
_entity_poly.type
_entity_poly.pdbx_seq_one_letter_code
_entity_poly.pdbx_strand_id
1 'polypeptide(L)'
;MCYTSGTTGNPKGVLYSHRSTVLHAMSGALPDGLQVSARDAILPVVPMFHVNAWGLPYSAAMTGAKLVFPGPAMDGKSIYELMEAEKVNFAAGVPTVWQMLLSHVQANKLRFSSLQRTVIGGSACPPAMITAFHDVYGVEVVHAWGMTEISPLGTVCTLRNKHLLLSAEEQLKVRMKQGRSIYGVDMKIVDDAGRDLPWDGVACGDLLVKGPWVCSEYFKGEGGSPLVNGWFPTGDVATIDRDGFMRITDRSKDVIKSGGEWISSIDIENIAMAHPAVAMAACIGIKHPKWDERPIIAVMKKQDADVSREALLAFYEGRAAKWQIPDDVVFVDAIPLGGTGKMQKSKLRELLKDYRLPNT
;
A
#
# COMPACT_ATOMS: atom_id res chain seq x y z
N MET A 1 15.41 16.56 -2.63
CA MET A 1 14.57 16.67 -1.41
C MET A 1 13.12 16.41 -1.77
N CYS A 2 12.43 15.61 -0.99
CA CYS A 2 10.97 15.40 -1.11
C CYS A 2 10.30 15.70 0.22
N TYR A 3 9.09 16.26 0.16
CA TYR A 3 8.29 16.48 1.36
C TYR A 3 7.35 15.31 1.60
N THR A 4 7.14 14.98 2.88
CA THR A 4 6.13 14.01 3.29
C THR A 4 4.73 14.54 2.98
N SER A 5 3.72 13.66 2.89
CA SER A 5 2.35 14.05 2.57
C SER A 5 1.62 14.85 3.65
N GLY A 6 2.23 14.96 4.85
CA GLY A 6 1.66 15.73 5.96
C GLY A 6 0.32 15.19 6.49
N THR A 7 0.01 13.92 6.28
CA THR A 7 -1.26 13.30 6.76
C THR A 7 -1.41 13.33 8.29
N THR A 8 -0.32 13.58 9.01
CA THR A 8 -0.27 13.60 10.49
C THR A 8 0.24 14.92 11.07
N GLY A 9 0.39 15.95 10.26
CA GLY A 9 0.94 17.24 10.65
C GLY A 9 1.47 17.99 9.44
N ASN A 10 2.30 19.00 9.64
CA ASN A 10 2.93 19.72 8.54
C ASN A 10 3.87 18.80 7.73
N PRO A 11 3.92 18.95 6.41
CA PRO A 11 4.87 18.22 5.57
C PRO A 11 6.31 18.49 6.02
N LYS A 12 7.10 17.41 6.16
CA LYS A 12 8.51 17.48 6.53
C LYS A 12 9.39 17.20 5.33
N GLY A 13 10.47 17.96 5.17
CA GLY A 13 11.44 17.77 4.08
C GLY A 13 12.41 16.63 4.40
N VAL A 14 12.56 15.67 3.48
CA VAL A 14 13.55 14.60 3.55
C VAL A 14 14.63 14.87 2.50
N LEU A 15 15.89 14.98 2.95
CA LEU A 15 17.04 15.16 2.07
C LEU A 15 17.63 13.82 1.67
N TYR A 16 17.79 13.63 0.36
CA TYR A 16 18.50 12.47 -0.19
C TYR A 16 19.89 12.90 -0.65
N SER A 17 20.92 12.22 -0.17
CA SER A 17 22.28 12.41 -0.69
C SER A 17 22.43 11.70 -2.04
N HIS A 18 23.43 12.10 -2.84
CA HIS A 18 23.79 11.34 -4.03
C HIS A 18 24.10 9.88 -3.72
N ARG A 19 24.83 9.63 -2.61
CA ARG A 19 25.13 8.28 -2.14
C ARG A 19 23.88 7.47 -1.85
N SER A 20 22.94 8.01 -1.05
CA SER A 20 21.70 7.30 -0.73
C SER A 20 20.85 7.02 -1.96
N THR A 21 20.76 7.99 -2.89
CA THR A 21 20.02 7.82 -4.14
C THR A 21 20.63 6.73 -5.03
N VAL A 22 21.95 6.71 -5.19
CA VAL A 22 22.64 5.69 -5.99
C VAL A 22 22.50 4.31 -5.37
N LEU A 23 22.74 4.17 -4.06
CA LEU A 23 22.58 2.87 -3.36
C LEU A 23 21.15 2.35 -3.44
N HIS A 24 20.15 3.23 -3.26
CA HIS A 24 18.75 2.89 -3.42
C HIS A 24 18.43 2.41 -4.86
N ALA A 25 18.90 3.15 -5.88
CA ALA A 25 18.68 2.79 -7.28
C ALA A 25 19.31 1.44 -7.63
N MET A 26 20.53 1.17 -7.14
CA MET A 26 21.21 -0.12 -7.32
C MET A 26 20.43 -1.26 -6.67
N SER A 27 20.04 -1.10 -5.41
CA SER A 27 19.27 -2.12 -4.69
C SER A 27 17.88 -2.35 -5.31
N GLY A 28 17.19 -1.26 -5.68
CA GLY A 28 15.90 -1.36 -6.35
C GLY A 28 15.95 -2.09 -7.69
N ALA A 29 17.06 -1.97 -8.44
CA ALA A 29 17.21 -2.65 -9.74
C ALA A 29 17.55 -4.14 -9.64
N LEU A 30 17.88 -4.67 -8.46
CA LEU A 30 18.23 -6.09 -8.28
C LEU A 30 17.06 -7.03 -8.68
N PRO A 31 17.36 -8.31 -9.02
CA PRO A 31 16.36 -9.32 -9.38
C PRO A 31 15.26 -9.53 -8.32
N ASP A 32 15.61 -9.44 -7.03
CA ASP A 32 14.65 -9.52 -5.92
C ASP A 32 14.09 -8.15 -5.48
N GLY A 33 14.40 -7.10 -6.26
CA GLY A 33 13.84 -5.76 -6.16
C GLY A 33 12.77 -5.52 -7.25
N LEU A 34 12.87 -4.38 -7.94
CA LEU A 34 11.98 -4.01 -9.05
C LEU A 34 12.41 -4.62 -10.40
N GLN A 35 13.53 -5.34 -10.45
CA GLN A 35 14.05 -6.07 -11.61
C GLN A 35 14.31 -5.17 -12.84
N VAL A 36 14.78 -3.93 -12.63
CA VAL A 36 14.97 -2.96 -13.70
C VAL A 36 16.17 -3.30 -14.57
N SER A 37 16.00 -3.32 -15.87
CA SER A 37 17.05 -3.61 -16.86
C SER A 37 16.94 -2.72 -18.09
N ALA A 38 17.99 -2.68 -18.92
CA ALA A 38 18.03 -1.94 -20.19
C ALA A 38 16.94 -2.41 -21.20
N ARG A 39 16.29 -3.51 -20.97
CA ARG A 39 15.22 -4.05 -21.83
C ARG A 39 13.84 -3.52 -21.46
N ASP A 40 13.74 -2.75 -20.38
CA ASP A 40 12.47 -2.25 -19.90
C ASP A 40 12.05 -0.93 -20.57
N ALA A 41 10.76 -0.83 -20.86
CA ALA A 41 10.04 0.41 -21.09
C ALA A 41 9.15 0.66 -19.87
N ILE A 42 9.54 1.62 -19.05
CA ILE A 42 8.98 1.85 -17.71
C ILE A 42 7.99 3.01 -17.75
N LEU A 43 6.78 2.80 -17.29
CA LEU A 43 5.77 3.85 -17.09
C LEU A 43 5.55 4.09 -15.58
N PRO A 44 6.22 5.09 -14.99
CA PRO A 44 5.92 5.52 -13.64
C PRO A 44 4.64 6.37 -13.65
N VAL A 45 3.49 5.77 -13.30
CA VAL A 45 2.23 6.51 -13.12
C VAL A 45 2.23 7.27 -11.79
N VAL A 46 3.24 7.03 -10.96
CA VAL A 46 3.48 7.75 -9.71
C VAL A 46 4.12 9.11 -9.99
N PRO A 47 3.66 10.21 -9.32
CA PRO A 47 4.14 11.55 -9.60
C PRO A 47 5.64 11.73 -9.29
N MET A 48 6.33 12.52 -10.12
CA MET A 48 7.74 12.88 -9.90
C MET A 48 7.99 13.62 -8.59
N PHE A 49 7.02 14.41 -8.10
CA PHE A 49 7.12 15.11 -6.82
C PHE A 49 6.98 14.17 -5.60
N HIS A 50 6.47 12.95 -5.79
CA HIS A 50 6.32 11.97 -4.71
C HIS A 50 7.47 10.97 -4.74
N VAL A 51 8.45 11.20 -3.91
CA VAL A 51 9.69 10.40 -3.76
C VAL A 51 10.37 10.13 -5.11
N ASN A 52 10.34 11.15 -5.99
CA ASN A 52 10.91 11.11 -7.34
C ASN A 52 10.41 9.90 -8.17
N ALA A 53 9.08 9.74 -8.24
CA ALA A 53 8.44 8.59 -8.89
C ALA A 53 9.02 7.25 -8.42
N TRP A 54 9.13 7.09 -7.11
CA TRP A 54 9.66 5.90 -6.42
C TRP A 54 11.10 5.53 -6.80
N GLY A 55 11.90 6.52 -7.21
CA GLY A 55 13.29 6.31 -7.58
C GLY A 55 13.49 5.66 -8.97
N LEU A 56 12.40 5.35 -9.69
CA LEU A 56 12.47 4.72 -11.01
C LEU A 56 13.28 5.50 -12.03
N PRO A 57 13.25 6.85 -12.09
CA PRO A 57 14.12 7.59 -13.03
C PRO A 57 15.61 7.36 -12.79
N TYR A 58 16.03 7.19 -11.55
CA TYR A 58 17.44 6.91 -11.22
C TYR A 58 17.82 5.48 -11.61
N SER A 59 16.97 4.50 -11.32
CA SER A 59 17.20 3.11 -11.73
C SER A 59 17.20 2.98 -13.26
N ALA A 60 16.29 3.66 -13.95
CA ALA A 60 16.23 3.66 -15.40
C ALA A 60 17.48 4.31 -16.04
N ALA A 61 17.93 5.45 -15.52
CA ALA A 61 19.15 6.09 -16.02
C ALA A 61 20.40 5.21 -15.81
N MET A 62 20.46 4.53 -14.66
CA MET A 62 21.57 3.63 -14.33
C MET A 62 21.62 2.40 -15.24
N THR A 63 20.48 1.83 -15.60
CA THR A 63 20.38 0.59 -16.38
C THR A 63 20.24 0.83 -17.88
N GLY A 64 19.90 2.05 -18.32
CA GLY A 64 19.59 2.36 -19.73
C GLY A 64 18.16 1.97 -20.12
N ALA A 65 17.24 1.82 -19.17
CA ALA A 65 15.84 1.55 -19.46
C ALA A 65 15.14 2.77 -20.08
N LYS A 66 14.16 2.54 -20.95
CA LYS A 66 13.29 3.59 -21.50
C LYS A 66 12.33 4.09 -20.43
N LEU A 67 12.21 5.41 -20.28
CA LEU A 67 11.17 6.03 -19.46
C LEU A 67 10.05 6.58 -20.34
N VAL A 68 8.82 6.28 -19.96
CA VAL A 68 7.59 6.77 -20.57
C VAL A 68 6.82 7.58 -19.53
N PHE A 69 6.41 8.79 -19.83
CA PHE A 69 5.72 9.66 -18.89
C PHE A 69 4.25 9.87 -19.31
N PRO A 70 3.28 9.68 -18.39
CA PRO A 70 1.87 9.72 -18.73
C PRO A 70 1.33 11.13 -19.01
N GLY A 71 2.09 12.20 -18.68
CA GLY A 71 1.56 13.56 -18.75
C GLY A 71 0.41 13.79 -17.74
N PRO A 72 -0.53 14.70 -18.04
CA PRO A 72 -1.63 15.01 -17.14
C PRO A 72 -2.80 14.01 -17.21
N ALA A 73 -2.91 13.23 -18.28
CA ALA A 73 -4.02 12.30 -18.50
C ALA A 73 -3.76 10.96 -17.78
N MET A 74 -4.38 10.78 -16.63
CA MET A 74 -4.16 9.66 -15.70
C MET A 74 -5.37 8.73 -15.61
N ASP A 75 -6.34 8.85 -16.51
CA ASP A 75 -7.48 7.95 -16.59
C ASP A 75 -7.12 6.60 -17.22
N GLY A 76 -7.96 5.59 -17.00
CA GLY A 76 -7.68 4.23 -17.44
C GLY A 76 -7.47 4.06 -18.95
N LYS A 77 -8.19 4.86 -19.78
CA LYS A 77 -8.06 4.84 -21.24
C LYS A 77 -6.70 5.41 -21.66
N SER A 78 -6.38 6.60 -21.22
CA SER A 78 -5.14 7.30 -21.59
C SER A 78 -3.90 6.50 -21.17
N ILE A 79 -3.91 5.90 -19.98
CA ILE A 79 -2.83 5.04 -19.50
C ILE A 79 -2.72 3.79 -20.36
N TYR A 80 -3.84 3.13 -20.71
CA TYR A 80 -3.82 1.96 -21.55
C TYR A 80 -3.27 2.26 -22.95
N GLU A 81 -3.77 3.31 -23.61
CA GLU A 81 -3.32 3.71 -24.95
C GLU A 81 -1.82 4.04 -24.97
N LEU A 82 -1.32 4.71 -23.94
CA LEU A 82 0.10 5.01 -23.81
C LEU A 82 0.94 3.74 -23.60
N MET A 83 0.48 2.81 -22.76
CA MET A 83 1.14 1.51 -22.56
C MET A 83 1.29 0.73 -23.86
N GLU A 84 0.23 0.69 -24.66
CA GLU A 84 0.22 -0.03 -25.94
C GLU A 84 1.08 0.66 -27.01
N ALA A 85 1.01 2.00 -27.11
CA ALA A 85 1.78 2.78 -28.07
C ALA A 85 3.29 2.69 -27.80
N GLU A 86 3.72 2.79 -26.54
CA GLU A 86 5.12 2.83 -26.14
C GLU A 86 5.72 1.46 -25.80
N LYS A 87 4.91 0.38 -25.93
CA LYS A 87 5.28 -1.00 -25.59
C LYS A 87 5.81 -1.14 -24.18
N VAL A 88 5.10 -0.54 -23.25
CA VAL A 88 5.43 -0.58 -21.82
C VAL A 88 5.35 -2.02 -21.33
N ASN A 89 6.44 -2.51 -20.74
CA ASN A 89 6.49 -3.84 -20.12
C ASN A 89 6.58 -3.79 -18.59
N PHE A 90 6.87 -2.61 -18.04
CA PHE A 90 6.93 -2.37 -16.60
C PHE A 90 6.21 -1.06 -16.24
N ALA A 91 5.27 -1.13 -15.31
CA ALA A 91 4.57 0.05 -14.82
C ALA A 91 4.56 0.11 -13.29
N ALA A 92 4.41 1.32 -12.73
CA ALA A 92 4.35 1.52 -11.28
C ALA A 92 3.26 2.52 -10.92
N GLY A 93 2.43 2.16 -9.96
CA GLY A 93 1.30 3.00 -9.55
C GLY A 93 0.65 2.56 -8.25
N VAL A 94 -0.28 3.40 -7.79
CA VAL A 94 -1.11 3.12 -6.61
C VAL A 94 -2.38 2.35 -7.00
N PRO A 95 -3.01 1.60 -6.07
CA PRO A 95 -4.19 0.78 -6.38
C PRO A 95 -5.33 1.54 -7.05
N THR A 96 -5.57 2.81 -6.70
CA THR A 96 -6.64 3.62 -7.30
C THR A 96 -6.47 3.83 -8.80
N VAL A 97 -5.25 4.03 -9.26
CA VAL A 97 -4.91 4.15 -10.69
C VAL A 97 -5.12 2.81 -11.39
N TRP A 98 -4.65 1.73 -10.79
CA TRP A 98 -4.81 0.38 -11.37
C TRP A 98 -6.27 -0.06 -11.42
N GLN A 99 -7.08 0.37 -10.47
CA GLN A 99 -8.54 0.12 -10.51
C GLN A 99 -9.19 0.80 -11.73
N MET A 100 -8.83 2.05 -12.04
CA MET A 100 -9.33 2.74 -13.24
C MET A 100 -8.87 2.05 -14.52
N LEU A 101 -7.60 1.64 -14.59
CA LEU A 101 -7.05 0.90 -15.73
C LEU A 101 -7.76 -0.43 -15.92
N LEU A 102 -7.88 -1.25 -14.89
CA LEU A 102 -8.56 -2.55 -14.95
C LEU A 102 -10.03 -2.41 -15.34
N SER A 103 -10.73 -1.40 -14.80
CA SER A 103 -12.13 -1.14 -15.16
C SER A 103 -12.26 -0.79 -16.66
N HIS A 104 -11.36 0.03 -17.20
CA HIS A 104 -11.35 0.35 -18.64
C HIS A 104 -11.06 -0.89 -19.50
N VAL A 105 -10.02 -1.65 -19.15
CA VAL A 105 -9.59 -2.84 -19.90
C VAL A 105 -10.69 -3.92 -19.90
N GLN A 106 -11.34 -4.14 -18.74
CA GLN A 106 -12.44 -5.11 -18.61
C GLN A 106 -13.68 -4.69 -19.39
N ALA A 107 -14.13 -3.43 -19.25
CA ALA A 107 -15.32 -2.92 -19.94
C ALA A 107 -15.19 -2.98 -21.47
N ASN A 108 -14.00 -2.79 -21.99
CA ASN A 108 -13.72 -2.80 -23.44
C ASN A 108 -13.14 -4.15 -23.95
N LYS A 109 -13.06 -5.17 -23.07
CA LYS A 109 -12.53 -6.51 -23.41
C LYS A 109 -11.12 -6.46 -24.02
N LEU A 110 -10.29 -5.53 -23.54
CA LEU A 110 -8.93 -5.32 -24.01
C LEU A 110 -7.94 -6.30 -23.33
N ARG A 111 -6.73 -6.37 -23.88
CA ARG A 111 -5.61 -7.13 -23.35
C ARG A 111 -4.35 -6.27 -23.41
N PHE A 112 -3.40 -6.50 -22.51
CA PHE A 112 -2.08 -5.90 -22.58
C PHE A 112 -1.21 -6.67 -23.58
N SER A 113 -0.59 -5.96 -24.53
CA SER A 113 0.28 -6.60 -25.54
C SER A 113 1.72 -6.78 -25.07
N SER A 114 2.18 -5.94 -24.15
CA SER A 114 3.58 -5.87 -23.70
C SER A 114 3.77 -5.82 -22.19
N LEU A 115 2.77 -5.42 -21.40
CA LEU A 115 2.89 -5.30 -19.96
C LEU A 115 3.15 -6.68 -19.33
N GLN A 116 4.30 -6.81 -18.67
CA GLN A 116 4.75 -8.05 -18.03
C GLN A 116 4.62 -7.98 -16.51
N ARG A 117 4.90 -6.81 -15.92
CA ARG A 117 4.83 -6.61 -14.47
C ARG A 117 4.40 -5.20 -14.09
N THR A 118 3.76 -5.10 -12.94
CA THR A 118 3.40 -3.82 -12.34
C THR A 118 3.79 -3.80 -10.86
N VAL A 119 4.40 -2.69 -10.43
CA VAL A 119 4.65 -2.42 -9.01
C VAL A 119 3.46 -1.69 -8.43
N ILE A 120 2.92 -2.25 -7.36
CA ILE A 120 1.79 -1.67 -6.61
C ILE A 120 2.26 -1.36 -5.20
N GLY A 121 2.10 -0.12 -4.79
CA GLY A 121 2.52 0.35 -3.48
C GLY A 121 1.76 1.60 -3.07
N GLY A 122 2.21 2.21 -1.96
CA GLY A 122 1.59 3.42 -1.42
C GLY A 122 0.36 3.16 -0.56
N SER A 123 -0.39 2.10 -0.82
CA SER A 123 -1.43 1.51 0.05
C SER A 123 -1.49 0.00 -0.20
N ALA A 124 -2.25 -0.73 0.63
CA ALA A 124 -2.44 -2.16 0.44
C ALA A 124 -3.06 -2.47 -0.94
N CYS A 125 -2.52 -3.48 -1.62
CA CYS A 125 -3.06 -3.95 -2.89
C CYS A 125 -4.23 -4.91 -2.62
N PRO A 126 -5.44 -4.64 -3.12
CA PRO A 126 -6.56 -5.55 -2.95
C PRO A 126 -6.27 -6.93 -3.58
N PRO A 127 -6.63 -8.05 -2.91
CA PRO A 127 -6.42 -9.40 -3.45
C PRO A 127 -7.02 -9.59 -4.84
N ALA A 128 -8.24 -9.05 -5.06
CA ALA A 128 -8.91 -9.12 -6.35
C ALA A 128 -8.12 -8.44 -7.48
N MET A 129 -7.36 -7.39 -7.17
CA MET A 129 -6.50 -6.71 -8.14
C MET A 129 -5.28 -7.57 -8.49
N ILE A 130 -4.66 -8.23 -7.51
CA ILE A 130 -3.55 -9.16 -7.73
C ILE A 130 -4.01 -10.29 -8.63
N THR A 131 -5.15 -10.92 -8.31
CA THR A 131 -5.75 -11.99 -9.09
C THR A 131 -6.10 -11.53 -10.52
N ALA A 132 -6.70 -10.35 -10.69
CA ALA A 132 -7.05 -9.83 -12.00
C ALA A 132 -5.81 -9.65 -12.89
N PHE A 133 -4.75 -9.00 -12.40
CA PHE A 133 -3.52 -8.84 -13.18
C PHE A 133 -2.86 -10.18 -13.49
N HIS A 134 -2.72 -11.06 -12.51
CA HIS A 134 -1.98 -12.30 -12.65
C HIS A 134 -2.77 -13.35 -13.45
N ASP A 135 -4.00 -13.68 -13.03
CA ASP A 135 -4.72 -14.83 -13.59
C ASP A 135 -5.44 -14.49 -14.91
N VAL A 136 -5.92 -13.24 -15.07
CA VAL A 136 -6.65 -12.83 -16.26
C VAL A 136 -5.73 -12.25 -17.33
N TYR A 137 -4.74 -11.45 -16.93
CA TYR A 137 -3.89 -10.73 -17.88
C TYR A 137 -2.45 -11.25 -17.99
N GLY A 138 -2.02 -12.17 -17.12
CA GLY A 138 -0.66 -12.70 -17.11
C GLY A 138 0.39 -11.68 -16.71
N VAL A 139 -0.01 -10.64 -15.98
CA VAL A 139 0.86 -9.56 -15.51
C VAL A 139 1.28 -9.83 -14.07
N GLU A 140 2.57 -9.88 -13.81
CA GLU A 140 3.10 -10.04 -12.44
C GLU A 140 2.82 -8.78 -11.61
N VAL A 141 2.24 -8.98 -10.43
CA VAL A 141 2.08 -7.91 -9.44
C VAL A 141 3.21 -7.98 -8.42
N VAL A 142 4.04 -6.96 -8.41
CA VAL A 142 5.10 -6.75 -7.42
C VAL A 142 4.56 -5.81 -6.34
N HIS A 143 4.07 -6.37 -5.24
CA HIS A 143 3.61 -5.56 -4.10
C HIS A 143 4.82 -5.00 -3.37
N ALA A 144 4.85 -3.70 -3.12
CA ALA A 144 5.98 -3.02 -2.50
C ALA A 144 5.53 -2.07 -1.39
N TRP A 145 6.39 -1.93 -0.40
CA TRP A 145 6.21 -0.95 0.67
C TRP A 145 7.41 -0.01 0.74
N GLY A 146 7.08 1.23 1.06
CA GLY A 146 8.06 2.27 1.25
C GLY A 146 7.43 3.58 1.68
N MET A 147 8.27 4.55 2.00
CA MET A 147 7.86 5.87 2.44
C MET A 147 8.92 6.92 2.07
N THR A 148 8.54 8.19 2.13
CA THR A 148 9.45 9.30 1.80
C THR A 148 10.77 9.20 2.56
N GLU A 149 10.72 8.80 3.81
CA GLU A 149 11.87 8.66 4.69
C GLU A 149 12.79 7.48 4.36
N ILE A 150 12.41 6.61 3.40
CA ILE A 150 13.20 5.45 2.95
C ILE A 150 13.57 5.55 1.45
N SER A 151 13.38 6.67 0.79
CA SER A 151 13.84 7.05 -0.57
C SER A 151 13.23 6.36 -1.82
N PRO A 152 12.11 5.66 -1.90
CA PRO A 152 11.18 5.23 -0.85
C PRO A 152 11.29 3.77 -0.44
N LEU A 153 11.99 2.90 -1.21
CA LEU A 153 11.78 1.45 -1.20
C LEU A 153 12.36 0.78 0.04
N GLY A 154 11.49 0.12 0.81
CA GLY A 154 11.86 -0.67 1.98
C GLY A 154 11.72 -2.17 1.74
N THR A 155 10.57 -2.61 1.21
CA THR A 155 10.31 -4.04 0.94
C THR A 155 9.70 -4.27 -0.42
N VAL A 156 9.91 -5.48 -0.95
CA VAL A 156 9.35 -5.95 -2.22
C VAL A 156 8.88 -7.40 -2.07
N CYS A 157 7.71 -7.71 -2.58
CA CYS A 157 7.15 -9.05 -2.58
C CYS A 157 7.53 -9.81 -3.84
N THR A 158 8.67 -10.50 -3.78
CA THR A 158 9.12 -11.45 -4.81
C THR A 158 9.04 -12.86 -4.24
N LEU A 159 8.34 -13.76 -4.93
CA LEU A 159 8.21 -15.16 -4.47
C LEU A 159 9.56 -15.85 -4.49
N ARG A 160 9.86 -16.59 -3.41
CA ARG A 160 11.03 -17.48 -3.37
C ARG A 160 10.70 -18.79 -4.11
N ASN A 161 11.73 -19.51 -4.52
CA ASN A 161 11.59 -20.77 -5.26
C ASN A 161 10.62 -21.77 -4.57
N LYS A 162 10.68 -21.89 -3.25
CA LYS A 162 9.76 -22.76 -2.50
C LYS A 162 8.29 -22.33 -2.59
N HIS A 163 8.02 -21.02 -2.78
CA HIS A 163 6.66 -20.53 -2.90
C HIS A 163 6.05 -20.84 -4.27
N LEU A 164 6.88 -21.01 -5.31
CA LEU A 164 6.42 -21.39 -6.66
C LEU A 164 5.87 -22.81 -6.69
N LEU A 165 6.19 -23.64 -5.68
CA LEU A 165 5.69 -25.00 -5.51
C LEU A 165 4.36 -25.07 -4.76
N LEU A 166 3.88 -23.95 -4.21
CA LEU A 166 2.63 -23.86 -3.48
C LEU A 166 1.43 -23.77 -4.44
N SER A 167 0.25 -24.05 -3.92
CA SER A 167 -1.00 -23.81 -4.65
C SER A 167 -1.18 -22.34 -5.00
N ALA A 168 -2.00 -22.04 -6.00
CA ALA A 168 -2.30 -20.65 -6.39
C ALA A 168 -2.86 -19.82 -5.22
N GLU A 169 -3.71 -20.42 -4.39
CA GLU A 169 -4.26 -19.77 -3.19
C GLU A 169 -3.17 -19.41 -2.17
N GLU A 170 -2.24 -20.33 -1.91
CA GLU A 170 -1.12 -20.10 -0.99
C GLU A 170 -0.14 -19.06 -1.54
N GLN A 171 0.14 -19.10 -2.85
CA GLN A 171 0.94 -18.06 -3.51
C GLN A 171 0.28 -16.69 -3.39
N LEU A 172 -1.05 -16.60 -3.55
CA LEU A 172 -1.79 -15.35 -3.39
C LEU A 172 -1.64 -14.80 -1.96
N LYS A 173 -1.72 -15.66 -0.93
CA LYS A 173 -1.48 -15.27 0.47
C LYS A 173 -0.09 -14.65 0.68
N VAL A 174 0.93 -15.13 -0.05
CA VAL A 174 2.27 -14.52 -0.02
C VAL A 174 2.29 -13.19 -0.79
N ARG A 175 1.71 -13.14 -2.00
CA ARG A 175 1.67 -11.94 -2.86
C ARG A 175 0.91 -10.77 -2.23
N MET A 176 -0.01 -11.03 -1.31
CA MET A 176 -0.73 -10.01 -0.54
C MET A 176 0.16 -9.28 0.47
N LYS A 177 1.28 -9.86 0.89
CA LYS A 177 2.24 -9.23 1.82
C LYS A 177 3.03 -8.14 1.10
N GLN A 178 3.56 -7.17 1.86
CA GLN A 178 4.43 -6.12 1.32
C GLN A 178 5.85 -6.62 1.03
N GLY A 179 6.12 -7.88 1.33
CA GLY A 179 7.33 -8.58 0.94
C GLY A 179 8.47 -8.50 1.93
N ARG A 180 9.67 -8.76 1.44
CA ARG A 180 10.91 -8.79 2.23
C ARG A 180 11.68 -7.49 2.05
N SER A 181 12.49 -7.14 3.06
CA SER A 181 13.43 -6.02 2.91
C SER A 181 14.35 -6.23 1.68
N ILE A 182 14.53 -5.16 0.92
CA ILE A 182 15.52 -5.16 -0.15
C ILE A 182 16.94 -5.05 0.44
N TYR A 183 17.93 -5.48 -0.33
CA TYR A 183 19.32 -5.43 0.13
C TYR A 183 19.71 -4.01 0.57
N GLY A 184 20.18 -3.89 1.81
CA GLY A 184 20.57 -2.63 2.44
C GLY A 184 19.53 -2.06 3.40
N VAL A 185 18.33 -2.65 3.53
CA VAL A 185 17.35 -2.28 4.55
C VAL A 185 17.25 -3.39 5.58
N ASP A 186 17.52 -3.05 6.83
CA ASP A 186 17.20 -3.88 7.98
C ASP A 186 15.83 -3.47 8.50
N MET A 187 15.05 -4.44 8.98
CA MET A 187 13.74 -4.19 9.60
C MET A 187 13.56 -5.05 10.84
N LYS A 188 12.74 -4.58 11.76
CA LYS A 188 12.31 -5.33 12.95
C LYS A 188 10.94 -4.84 13.40
N ILE A 189 10.27 -5.66 14.19
CA ILE A 189 9.02 -5.28 14.88
C ILE A 189 9.29 -5.29 16.40
N VAL A 190 8.70 -4.32 17.10
CA VAL A 190 8.86 -4.17 18.54
C VAL A 190 7.51 -4.00 19.24
N ASP A 191 7.46 -4.39 20.51
CA ASP A 191 6.33 -4.13 21.38
C ASP A 191 6.32 -2.68 21.93
N ASP A 192 5.29 -2.31 22.70
CA ASP A 192 5.14 -0.99 23.33
C ASP A 192 6.29 -0.63 24.28
N ALA A 193 7.05 -1.61 24.76
CA ALA A 193 8.24 -1.42 25.58
C ALA A 193 9.54 -1.33 24.75
N GLY A 194 9.45 -1.40 23.43
CA GLY A 194 10.58 -1.38 22.50
C GLY A 194 11.39 -2.68 22.44
N ARG A 195 10.85 -3.80 22.93
CA ARG A 195 11.48 -5.12 22.88
C ARG A 195 11.21 -5.78 21.54
N ASP A 196 12.23 -6.41 20.97
CA ASP A 196 12.11 -7.09 19.69
C ASP A 196 11.11 -8.25 19.77
N LEU A 197 10.22 -8.34 18.79
CA LEU A 197 9.23 -9.40 18.63
C LEU A 197 9.72 -10.47 17.64
N PRO A 198 9.26 -11.74 17.79
CA PRO A 198 9.68 -12.84 16.90
C PRO A 198 9.09 -12.68 15.50
N TRP A 199 9.82 -13.19 14.51
CA TRP A 199 9.38 -13.31 13.10
C TRP A 199 8.63 -14.62 12.89
N ASP A 200 7.44 -14.73 13.45
CA ASP A 200 6.60 -15.94 13.41
C ASP A 200 5.35 -15.76 12.51
N GLY A 201 5.12 -14.54 12.00
CA GLY A 201 3.96 -14.19 11.20
C GLY A 201 2.71 -13.90 12.02
N VAL A 202 2.78 -13.98 13.34
CA VAL A 202 1.68 -13.78 14.29
C VAL A 202 1.92 -12.58 15.19
N ALA A 203 3.12 -12.49 15.78
CA ALA A 203 3.51 -11.37 16.62
C ALA A 203 3.43 -10.07 15.83
N CYS A 204 2.67 -9.10 16.33
CA CYS A 204 2.37 -7.84 15.69
C CYS A 204 2.95 -6.70 16.53
N GLY A 205 3.67 -5.77 15.90
CA GLY A 205 4.30 -4.66 16.62
C GLY A 205 4.68 -3.51 15.70
N ASP A 206 5.20 -2.44 16.30
CA ASP A 206 5.68 -1.27 15.57
C ASP A 206 6.86 -1.63 14.68
N LEU A 207 6.74 -1.30 13.39
CA LEU A 207 7.78 -1.55 12.39
C LEU A 207 8.87 -0.47 12.48
N LEU A 208 10.11 -0.92 12.70
CA LEU A 208 11.30 -0.07 12.67
C LEU A 208 12.21 -0.52 11.54
N VAL A 209 12.86 0.47 10.90
CA VAL A 209 13.78 0.21 9.79
C VAL A 209 15.10 0.95 9.97
N LYS A 210 16.15 0.44 9.31
CA LYS A 210 17.48 1.02 9.28
C LYS A 210 18.13 0.74 7.91
N GLY A 211 18.92 1.69 7.41
CA GLY A 211 19.61 1.46 6.13
C GLY A 211 20.31 2.74 5.61
N PRO A 212 21.16 2.63 4.59
CA PRO A 212 21.97 3.74 4.08
C PRO A 212 21.17 4.82 3.34
N TRP A 213 19.91 4.59 3.03
CA TRP A 213 18.98 5.57 2.45
C TRP A 213 17.77 5.85 3.32
N VAL A 214 17.77 5.37 4.57
CA VAL A 214 16.78 5.73 5.58
C VAL A 214 17.12 7.10 6.16
N CYS A 215 16.10 7.92 6.33
CA CYS A 215 16.21 9.29 6.85
C CYS A 215 16.76 9.29 8.27
N SER A 216 17.86 9.99 8.49
CA SER A 216 18.42 10.21 9.82
C SER A 216 18.00 11.54 10.45
N GLU A 217 17.57 12.50 9.61
CA GLU A 217 17.20 13.85 10.02
C GLU A 217 16.27 14.47 8.97
N TYR A 218 15.28 15.23 9.41
CA TYR A 218 14.47 16.06 8.52
C TYR A 218 15.17 17.40 8.23
N PHE A 219 14.82 18.00 7.09
CA PHE A 219 15.38 19.28 6.67
C PHE A 219 15.23 20.34 7.76
N LYS A 220 16.30 21.09 8.03
CA LYS A 220 16.39 22.10 9.11
C LYS A 220 16.16 21.55 10.52
N GLY A 221 16.30 20.25 10.74
CA GLY A 221 16.08 19.63 12.06
C GLY A 221 14.62 19.65 12.53
N GLU A 222 13.67 19.79 11.60
CA GLU A 222 12.23 19.83 11.92
C GLU A 222 11.78 18.57 12.65
N GLY A 223 11.25 18.73 13.87
CA GLY A 223 10.76 17.64 14.72
C GLY A 223 11.85 16.87 15.47
N GLY A 224 13.09 17.35 15.48
CA GLY A 224 14.21 16.70 16.16
C GLY A 224 14.70 15.43 15.47
N SER A 225 15.47 14.58 16.17
CA SER A 225 15.91 13.29 15.63
C SER A 225 14.73 12.33 15.47
N PRO A 226 14.47 11.80 14.27
CA PRO A 226 13.43 10.81 14.07
C PRO A 226 13.85 9.42 14.53
N LEU A 227 15.13 9.20 14.88
CA LEU A 227 15.66 7.88 15.19
C LEU A 227 15.50 7.53 16.68
N VAL A 228 15.09 6.30 16.94
CA VAL A 228 15.07 5.68 18.26
C VAL A 228 16.13 4.58 18.29
N ASN A 229 17.17 4.75 19.09
CA ASN A 229 18.32 3.82 19.16
C ASN A 229 18.91 3.45 17.78
N GLY A 230 18.97 4.45 16.86
CA GLY A 230 19.51 4.25 15.50
C GLY A 230 18.56 3.61 14.52
N TRP A 231 17.29 3.35 14.89
CA TRP A 231 16.22 2.83 14.04
C TRP A 231 15.18 3.91 13.77
N PHE A 232 14.64 3.91 12.55
CA PHE A 232 13.58 4.81 12.17
C PHE A 232 12.21 4.15 12.43
N PRO A 233 11.36 4.72 13.31
CA PRO A 233 10.00 4.25 13.55
C PRO A 233 9.11 4.68 12.38
N THR A 234 8.56 3.72 11.64
CA THR A 234 7.80 3.98 10.42
C THR A 234 6.39 4.51 10.67
N GLY A 235 5.85 4.25 11.87
CA GLY A 235 4.45 4.47 12.21
C GLY A 235 3.51 3.46 11.55
N ASP A 236 4.04 2.38 11.01
CA ASP A 236 3.29 1.21 10.58
C ASP A 236 3.38 0.11 11.64
N VAL A 237 2.31 -0.64 11.81
CA VAL A 237 2.23 -1.87 12.61
C VAL A 237 2.26 -3.05 11.66
N ALA A 238 3.12 -4.02 11.94
CA ALA A 238 3.35 -5.13 11.02
C ALA A 238 3.57 -6.46 11.75
N THR A 239 3.39 -7.55 11.01
CA THR A 239 3.92 -8.87 11.33
C THR A 239 5.05 -9.20 10.35
N ILE A 240 6.02 -10.02 10.76
CA ILE A 240 7.06 -10.56 9.88
C ILE A 240 7.08 -12.07 10.06
N ASP A 241 7.03 -12.82 8.97
CA ASP A 241 7.08 -14.28 9.05
C ASP A 241 8.54 -14.82 9.01
N ARG A 242 8.69 -16.12 9.21
CA ARG A 242 10.00 -16.82 9.25
C ARG A 242 10.76 -16.72 7.92
N ASP A 243 10.09 -16.37 6.83
CA ASP A 243 10.71 -16.15 5.53
C ASP A 243 11.13 -14.70 5.30
N GLY A 244 10.86 -13.83 6.28
CA GLY A 244 11.15 -12.41 6.24
C GLY A 244 10.09 -11.60 5.48
N PHE A 245 8.93 -12.18 5.14
CA PHE A 245 7.85 -11.43 4.51
C PHE A 245 7.09 -10.62 5.55
N MET A 246 7.15 -9.32 5.39
CA MET A 246 6.39 -8.36 6.19
C MET A 246 4.95 -8.24 5.65
N ARG A 247 4.00 -8.19 6.56
CA ARG A 247 2.61 -7.78 6.30
C ARG A 247 2.28 -6.60 7.19
N ILE A 248 1.93 -5.47 6.59
CA ILE A 248 1.38 -4.34 7.33
C ILE A 248 -0.03 -4.70 7.80
N THR A 249 -0.24 -4.61 9.09
CA THR A 249 -1.55 -4.78 9.71
C THR A 249 -2.33 -3.49 9.63
N ASP A 250 -1.68 -2.36 10.00
CA ASP A 250 -2.27 -1.03 9.91
C ASP A 250 -1.22 0.07 10.12
N ARG A 251 -1.65 1.33 10.11
CA ARG A 251 -0.93 2.45 10.71
C ARG A 251 -1.14 2.45 12.22
N SER A 252 -0.11 2.75 13.02
CA SER A 252 -0.23 2.81 14.50
C SER A 252 -1.35 3.75 14.97
N LYS A 253 -1.69 4.79 14.18
CA LYS A 253 -2.79 5.73 14.44
C LYS A 253 -4.15 5.32 13.88
N ASP A 254 -4.20 4.33 12.99
CA ASP A 254 -5.42 3.88 12.30
C ASP A 254 -5.87 2.49 12.76
N VAL A 255 -4.98 1.75 13.45
CA VAL A 255 -5.35 0.49 14.09
C VAL A 255 -6.46 0.74 15.11
N ILE A 256 -7.49 -0.08 15.08
CA ILE A 256 -8.66 0.09 15.93
C ILE A 256 -8.47 -0.77 17.18
N LYS A 257 -8.40 -0.12 18.33
CA LYS A 257 -8.22 -0.81 19.63
C LYS A 257 -9.56 -1.16 20.23
N SER A 258 -9.96 -2.42 20.16
CA SER A 258 -11.26 -2.89 20.59
C SER A 258 -11.13 -3.95 21.67
N GLY A 259 -11.47 -3.59 22.90
CA GLY A 259 -11.49 -4.53 24.04
C GLY A 259 -10.12 -5.14 24.38
N GLY A 260 -9.02 -4.42 24.12
CA GLY A 260 -7.66 -4.89 24.32
C GLY A 260 -7.06 -5.64 23.13
N GLU A 261 -7.84 -5.87 22.08
CA GLU A 261 -7.41 -6.49 20.83
C GLU A 261 -7.29 -5.45 19.71
N TRP A 262 -6.48 -5.75 18.69
CA TRP A 262 -6.25 -4.87 17.55
C TRP A 262 -7.02 -5.34 16.32
N ILE A 263 -7.82 -4.45 15.73
CA ILE A 263 -8.53 -4.69 14.47
C ILE A 263 -7.80 -3.94 13.36
N SER A 264 -7.40 -4.67 12.33
CA SER A 264 -6.84 -4.10 11.10
C SER A 264 -7.93 -3.41 10.29
N SER A 265 -7.83 -2.09 10.17
CA SER A 265 -8.73 -1.33 9.30
C SER A 265 -8.57 -1.72 7.83
N ILE A 266 -7.35 -2.12 7.42
CA ILE A 266 -7.02 -2.58 6.06
C ILE A 266 -7.72 -3.90 5.73
N ASP A 267 -7.75 -4.86 6.65
CA ASP A 267 -8.43 -6.15 6.42
C ASP A 267 -9.94 -5.94 6.27
N ILE A 268 -10.52 -5.06 7.09
CA ILE A 268 -11.94 -4.69 6.99
C ILE A 268 -12.25 -4.02 5.65
N GLU A 269 -11.41 -3.09 5.20
CA GLU A 269 -11.53 -2.44 3.89
C GLU A 269 -11.45 -3.43 2.73
N ASN A 270 -10.49 -4.35 2.77
CA ASN A 270 -10.30 -5.36 1.74
C ASN A 270 -11.52 -6.28 1.59
N ILE A 271 -12.16 -6.66 2.70
CA ILE A 271 -13.39 -7.45 2.67
C ILE A 271 -14.51 -6.64 2.01
N ALA A 272 -14.74 -5.38 2.40
CA ALA A 272 -15.76 -4.54 1.78
C ALA A 272 -15.51 -4.34 0.28
N MET A 273 -14.26 -4.08 -0.12
CA MET A 273 -13.90 -3.87 -1.53
C MET A 273 -14.01 -5.13 -2.39
N ALA A 274 -14.07 -6.31 -1.80
CA ALA A 274 -14.37 -7.55 -2.51
C ALA A 274 -15.87 -7.68 -2.87
N HIS A 275 -16.74 -6.85 -2.30
CA HIS A 275 -18.17 -6.88 -2.63
C HIS A 275 -18.43 -6.24 -4.01
N PRO A 276 -19.22 -6.89 -4.90
CA PRO A 276 -19.44 -6.42 -6.28
C PRO A 276 -19.94 -4.97 -6.41
N ALA A 277 -20.77 -4.52 -5.47
CA ALA A 277 -21.38 -3.18 -5.47
C ALA A 277 -20.49 -2.07 -4.88
N VAL A 278 -19.33 -2.40 -4.31
CA VAL A 278 -18.43 -1.44 -3.64
C VAL A 278 -17.38 -0.91 -4.63
N ALA A 279 -17.29 0.40 -4.76
CA ALA A 279 -16.25 1.08 -5.54
C ALA A 279 -15.03 1.38 -4.66
N MET A 280 -15.25 1.85 -3.44
CA MET A 280 -14.19 2.16 -2.48
C MET A 280 -14.73 2.03 -1.04
N ALA A 281 -13.86 1.65 -0.11
CA ALA A 281 -14.21 1.53 1.29
C ALA A 281 -13.06 2.03 2.17
N ALA A 282 -13.39 2.68 3.29
CA ALA A 282 -12.44 3.14 4.30
C ALA A 282 -12.98 2.83 5.71
N CYS A 283 -12.18 2.15 6.51
CA CYS A 283 -12.53 1.77 7.88
C CYS A 283 -11.87 2.71 8.88
N ILE A 284 -12.63 3.16 9.86
CA ILE A 284 -12.15 3.97 10.99
C ILE A 284 -12.71 3.45 12.31
N GLY A 285 -11.96 3.67 13.40
CA GLY A 285 -12.43 3.45 14.76
C GLY A 285 -13.30 4.61 15.23
N ILE A 286 -14.43 4.29 15.84
CA ILE A 286 -15.30 5.22 16.56
C ILE A 286 -15.28 4.85 18.03
N LYS A 287 -15.21 5.85 18.93
CA LYS A 287 -15.23 5.64 20.38
C LYS A 287 -16.45 4.87 20.82
N HIS A 288 -16.22 3.87 21.68
CA HIS A 288 -17.26 3.01 22.23
C HIS A 288 -17.11 2.89 23.76
N PRO A 289 -18.17 3.10 24.55
CA PRO A 289 -18.06 3.19 26.01
C PRO A 289 -17.54 1.92 26.69
N LYS A 290 -17.75 0.74 26.07
CA LYS A 290 -17.32 -0.56 26.62
C LYS A 290 -16.02 -1.08 26.00
N TRP A 291 -15.78 -0.80 24.72
CA TRP A 291 -14.74 -1.46 23.93
C TRP A 291 -13.58 -0.54 23.57
N ASP A 292 -13.54 0.70 24.07
CA ASP A 292 -12.64 1.78 23.67
C ASP A 292 -12.97 2.28 22.26
N GLU A 293 -12.77 1.45 21.25
CA GLU A 293 -13.14 1.74 19.85
C GLU A 293 -13.90 0.57 19.22
N ARG A 294 -14.76 0.91 18.25
CA ARG A 294 -15.37 -0.07 17.35
C ARG A 294 -15.23 0.39 15.90
N PRO A 295 -15.01 -0.57 14.97
CA PRO A 295 -14.91 -0.25 13.57
C PRO A 295 -16.25 0.17 12.97
N ILE A 296 -16.21 1.20 12.12
CA ILE A 296 -17.24 1.49 11.12
C ILE A 296 -16.60 1.52 9.74
N ILE A 297 -17.38 1.18 8.72
CA ILE A 297 -16.91 1.21 7.33
C ILE A 297 -17.66 2.25 6.53
N ALA A 298 -16.93 3.26 6.01
CA ALA A 298 -17.44 4.19 5.02
C ALA A 298 -17.32 3.59 3.63
N VAL A 299 -18.41 3.57 2.87
CA VAL A 299 -18.50 2.87 1.59
C VAL A 299 -19.01 3.80 0.49
N MET A 300 -18.25 3.88 -0.59
CA MET A 300 -18.68 4.48 -1.85
C MET A 300 -19.17 3.34 -2.77
N LYS A 301 -20.42 3.40 -3.19
CA LYS A 301 -21.01 2.43 -4.12
C LYS A 301 -20.49 2.64 -5.54
N LYS A 302 -20.47 1.58 -6.35
CA LYS A 302 -20.31 1.71 -7.80
C LYS A 302 -21.53 2.41 -8.41
N GLN A 303 -21.33 3.05 -9.55
CA GLN A 303 -22.44 3.63 -10.31
C GLN A 303 -23.46 2.52 -10.64
N ASP A 304 -24.75 2.84 -10.47
CA ASP A 304 -25.88 1.95 -10.72
C ASP A 304 -25.91 0.65 -9.87
N ALA A 305 -25.08 0.57 -8.82
CA ALA A 305 -25.10 -0.54 -7.88
C ALA A 305 -25.90 -0.19 -6.64
N ASP A 306 -26.74 -1.11 -6.18
CA ASP A 306 -27.44 -1.02 -4.92
C ASP A 306 -27.00 -2.12 -3.96
N VAL A 307 -26.78 -1.73 -2.72
CA VAL A 307 -26.48 -2.64 -1.60
C VAL A 307 -26.96 -1.99 -0.31
N SER A 308 -27.63 -2.78 0.54
CA SER A 308 -28.04 -2.31 1.86
C SER A 308 -26.90 -2.45 2.86
N ARG A 309 -27.04 -1.74 4.00
CA ARG A 309 -26.14 -1.84 5.14
C ARG A 309 -26.06 -3.28 5.67
N GLU A 310 -27.21 -3.91 5.84
CA GLU A 310 -27.35 -5.28 6.37
C GLU A 310 -26.68 -6.29 5.44
N ALA A 311 -26.82 -6.14 4.13
CA ALA A 311 -26.19 -7.01 3.15
C ALA A 311 -24.65 -6.88 3.18
N LEU A 312 -24.12 -5.66 3.36
CA LEU A 312 -22.68 -5.46 3.52
C LEU A 312 -22.16 -6.01 4.84
N LEU A 313 -22.89 -5.85 5.96
CA LEU A 313 -22.48 -6.44 7.24
C LEU A 313 -22.50 -7.96 7.17
N ALA A 314 -23.52 -8.55 6.57
CA ALA A 314 -23.61 -10.01 6.37
C ALA A 314 -22.46 -10.52 5.47
N PHE A 315 -21.95 -9.71 4.55
CA PHE A 315 -20.82 -10.08 3.70
C PHE A 315 -19.51 -10.32 4.48
N TYR A 316 -19.37 -9.78 5.69
CA TYR A 316 -18.25 -10.06 6.58
C TYR A 316 -18.32 -11.42 7.28
N GLU A 317 -19.49 -12.05 7.33
CA GLU A 317 -19.66 -13.35 7.99
C GLU A 317 -18.80 -14.42 7.30
N GLY A 318 -18.04 -15.14 8.12
CA GLY A 318 -17.09 -16.15 7.63
C GLY A 318 -15.80 -15.60 6.99
N ARG A 319 -15.70 -14.26 6.80
CA ARG A 319 -14.51 -13.58 6.24
C ARG A 319 -13.71 -12.82 7.30
N ALA A 320 -14.37 -12.41 8.39
CA ALA A 320 -13.75 -11.80 9.55
C ALA A 320 -14.25 -12.51 10.83
N ALA A 321 -13.45 -12.43 11.90
CA ALA A 321 -13.93 -12.87 13.21
C ALA A 321 -15.09 -11.97 13.67
N LYS A 322 -16.07 -12.53 14.38
CA LYS A 322 -17.28 -11.78 14.78
C LYS A 322 -17.00 -10.46 15.49
N TRP A 323 -15.96 -10.42 16.31
CA TRP A 323 -15.58 -9.22 17.06
C TRP A 323 -14.87 -8.15 16.19
N GLN A 324 -14.41 -8.51 15.00
CA GLN A 324 -13.78 -7.61 14.04
C GLN A 324 -14.78 -6.99 13.05
N ILE A 325 -15.97 -7.57 12.93
CA ILE A 325 -17.00 -7.06 12.01
C ILE A 325 -17.36 -5.63 12.38
N PRO A 326 -17.45 -4.71 11.39
CA PRO A 326 -17.90 -3.35 11.66
C PRO A 326 -19.27 -3.29 12.33
N ASP A 327 -19.40 -2.37 13.28
CA ASP A 327 -20.69 -2.15 13.95
C ASP A 327 -21.67 -1.39 13.05
N ASP A 328 -21.13 -0.68 12.03
CA ASP A 328 -21.97 0.03 11.08
C ASP A 328 -21.33 0.25 9.72
N VAL A 329 -22.19 0.51 8.71
CA VAL A 329 -21.84 0.91 7.35
C VAL A 329 -22.39 2.30 7.07
N VAL A 330 -21.53 3.23 6.69
CA VAL A 330 -21.90 4.59 6.31
C VAL A 330 -21.69 4.76 4.81
N PHE A 331 -22.75 4.98 4.04
CA PHE A 331 -22.62 5.28 2.63
C PHE A 331 -22.22 6.73 2.43
N VAL A 332 -21.21 6.95 1.58
CA VAL A 332 -20.66 8.28 1.26
C VAL A 332 -20.53 8.46 -0.25
N ASP A 333 -20.68 9.69 -0.72
CA ASP A 333 -20.52 10.01 -2.15
C ASP A 333 -19.05 9.96 -2.58
N ALA A 334 -18.12 10.27 -1.66
CA ALA A 334 -16.69 10.22 -1.91
C ALA A 334 -15.89 9.92 -0.64
N ILE A 335 -14.80 9.17 -0.80
CA ILE A 335 -13.79 8.98 0.25
C ILE A 335 -12.65 9.98 -0.01
N PRO A 336 -12.25 10.78 1.00
CA PRO A 336 -11.18 11.76 0.83
C PRO A 336 -9.87 11.12 0.39
N LEU A 337 -9.29 11.61 -0.71
CA LEU A 337 -7.99 11.19 -1.22
C LEU A 337 -6.97 12.33 -1.10
N GLY A 338 -5.73 11.97 -0.86
CA GLY A 338 -4.58 12.87 -0.94
C GLY A 338 -4.10 13.07 -2.38
N GLY A 339 -3.21 14.04 -2.60
CA GLY A 339 -2.62 14.31 -3.92
C GLY A 339 -1.82 13.14 -4.52
N THR A 340 -1.54 12.12 -3.73
CA THR A 340 -0.87 10.86 -4.15
C THR A 340 -1.86 9.70 -4.37
N GLY A 341 -3.18 9.96 -4.35
CA GLY A 341 -4.21 8.93 -4.48
C GLY A 341 -4.45 8.06 -3.24
N LYS A 342 -3.80 8.37 -2.10
CA LYS A 342 -3.99 7.65 -0.83
C LYS A 342 -5.24 8.15 -0.09
N MET A 343 -5.97 7.24 0.53
CA MET A 343 -7.10 7.59 1.40
C MET A 343 -6.65 8.42 2.62
N GLN A 344 -7.38 9.48 2.93
CA GLN A 344 -7.13 10.36 4.07
C GLN A 344 -8.12 10.06 5.21
N LYS A 345 -7.85 9.01 6.00
CA LYS A 345 -8.70 8.62 7.12
C LYS A 345 -8.86 9.71 8.18
N SER A 346 -7.87 10.60 8.33
CA SER A 346 -7.98 11.77 9.23
C SER A 346 -9.11 12.70 8.82
N LYS A 347 -9.23 13.00 7.51
CA LYS A 347 -10.36 13.79 7.00
C LYS A 347 -11.69 13.07 7.10
N LEU A 348 -11.67 11.74 6.89
CA LEU A 348 -12.88 10.93 7.07
C LEU A 348 -13.37 10.96 8.52
N ARG A 349 -12.45 10.86 9.50
CA ARG A 349 -12.80 11.02 10.93
C ARG A 349 -13.36 12.41 11.24
N GLU A 350 -12.84 13.46 10.61
CA GLU A 350 -13.37 14.81 10.76
C GLU A 350 -14.78 14.95 10.18
N LEU A 351 -15.02 14.40 9.00
CA LEU A 351 -16.36 14.36 8.38
C LEU A 351 -17.38 13.59 9.22
N LEU A 352 -16.94 12.53 9.90
CA LEU A 352 -17.79 11.67 10.72
C LEU A 352 -17.65 11.93 12.23
N LYS A 353 -17.10 13.08 12.65
CA LYS A 353 -16.85 13.41 14.07
C LYS A 353 -18.11 13.39 14.94
N ASP A 354 -19.25 13.74 14.38
CA ASP A 354 -20.55 13.77 15.07
C ASP A 354 -21.34 12.47 14.92
N TYR A 355 -20.77 11.48 14.21
CA TYR A 355 -21.39 10.17 14.02
C TYR A 355 -21.46 9.44 15.36
N ARG A 356 -22.60 8.76 15.60
CA ARG A 356 -22.84 7.93 16.77
C ARG A 356 -23.25 6.53 16.32
N LEU A 357 -22.73 5.52 16.98
CA LEU A 357 -23.12 4.14 16.71
C LEU A 357 -24.60 3.94 17.07
N PRO A 358 -25.38 3.22 16.24
CA PRO A 358 -26.84 3.08 16.43
C PRO A 358 -27.29 2.49 17.76
N ASN A 359 -26.41 1.76 18.47
CA ASN A 359 -26.75 1.01 19.67
C ASN A 359 -25.90 1.38 20.90
N THR A 360 -25.32 2.59 20.94
CA THR A 360 -24.49 3.09 22.06
C THR A 360 -25.14 4.25 22.80
#